data_54896dc2814038132b06de36e9e716b6
#
_entry.id   54896dc2814038132b06de36e9e716b6
#
_cell.length_a   1.000
_cell.length_b   1.000
_cell.length_c   1.000
_cell.angle_alpha   90.00
_cell.angle_beta   90.00
_cell.angle_gamma   90.00
#
_symmetry.space_group_name_H-M   'P 1'
#
loop_
_entity.id
_entity.type
_entity.pdbx_description
1 polymer ?
#
loop_
_entity_poly.entity_id
_entity_poly.type
_entity_poly.pdbx_seq_one_letter_code
_entity_poly.pdbx_strand_id
1 'polypeptide(L)'
;MARFLIEKGANIHAKDWYGRTPLFAAVEMRNADMDYRPSEVIQTPEDRKAMLEFIKTLLEKGADPNIRVDEVPPLRSWMYLLGGSLAWVDFTGQTPFLLASLSGDLSTMRLLLEHGADPKIATYSGTTPLMAAAGVNWVFNQTYTEGEPALLEAVKLCVELGMDVNAANSMGLTPLMGAANRGSDSIIEYLVSKGAKLDAKDNVGRTPYNWAEGVFLATLAPVPKPTSMALIQKLSAK
;
A
#
# COMPACT_ATOMS: atom_id res chain seq x y z
N MET A 1 17.17 -13.71 16.35
CA MET A 1 17.17 -14.98 15.60
C MET A 1 17.53 -14.77 14.13
N ALA A 2 16.76 -13.99 13.33
CA ALA A 2 17.00 -13.86 11.88
C ALA A 2 18.43 -13.37 11.52
N ARG A 3 18.97 -12.34 12.19
CA ARG A 3 20.36 -11.88 11.98
C ARG A 3 21.38 -13.00 12.18
N PHE A 4 21.23 -13.80 13.23
CA PHE A 4 22.09 -14.95 13.49
C PHE A 4 22.05 -15.98 12.35
N LEU A 5 20.87 -16.28 11.80
CA LEU A 5 20.75 -17.20 10.67
C LEU A 5 21.48 -16.67 9.43
N ILE A 6 21.37 -15.36 9.15
CA ILE A 6 22.09 -14.72 8.03
C ILE A 6 23.62 -14.79 8.24
N GLU A 7 24.11 -14.56 9.47
CA GLU A 7 25.52 -14.69 9.81
C GLU A 7 26.03 -16.14 9.63
N LYS A 8 25.14 -17.11 9.81
CA LYS A 8 25.43 -18.55 9.58
C LYS A 8 25.22 -18.99 8.13
N GLY A 9 25.01 -18.06 7.20
CA GLY A 9 24.92 -18.34 5.78
C GLY A 9 23.52 -18.74 5.28
N ALA A 10 22.47 -18.40 6.00
CA ALA A 10 21.12 -18.60 5.49
C ALA A 10 20.91 -17.86 4.15
N ASN A 11 20.23 -18.51 3.22
CA ASN A 11 19.96 -17.96 1.90
C ASN A 11 18.95 -16.80 1.99
N ILE A 12 19.44 -15.57 1.80
CA ILE A 12 18.61 -14.35 1.82
C ILE A 12 17.71 -14.19 0.58
N HIS A 13 17.89 -15.03 -0.44
CA HIS A 13 17.10 -15.04 -1.68
C HIS A 13 16.05 -16.17 -1.71
N ALA A 14 16.00 -16.98 -0.64
CA ALA A 14 15.02 -18.06 -0.56
C ALA A 14 13.60 -17.49 -0.64
N LYS A 15 12.77 -18.13 -1.46
CA LYS A 15 11.34 -17.80 -1.57
C LYS A 15 10.50 -18.82 -0.79
N ASP A 16 9.49 -18.33 -0.13
CA ASP A 16 8.43 -19.20 0.42
C ASP A 16 7.38 -19.55 -0.66
N TRP A 17 6.34 -20.26 -0.24
CA TRP A 17 5.25 -20.67 -1.13
C TRP A 17 4.55 -19.50 -1.85
N TYR A 18 4.54 -18.30 -1.26
CA TYR A 18 3.92 -17.09 -1.80
C TYR A 18 4.88 -16.26 -2.67
N GLY A 19 6.10 -16.74 -2.87
CA GLY A 19 7.15 -15.99 -3.57
C GLY A 19 7.83 -14.92 -2.70
N ARG A 20 7.56 -14.86 -1.37
CA ARG A 20 8.19 -13.87 -0.48
C ARG A 20 9.62 -14.27 -0.17
N THR A 21 10.52 -13.29 -0.26
CA THR A 21 11.89 -13.41 0.28
C THR A 21 11.95 -12.89 1.72
N PRO A 22 13.05 -13.13 2.45
CA PRO A 22 13.27 -12.51 3.76
C PRO A 22 13.12 -11.00 3.77
N LEU A 23 13.53 -10.30 2.69
CA LEU A 23 13.34 -8.86 2.55
C LEU A 23 11.86 -8.49 2.48
N PHE A 24 11.10 -9.15 1.60
CA PHE A 24 9.67 -8.90 1.49
C PHE A 24 8.96 -9.15 2.82
N ALA A 25 9.23 -10.29 3.45
CA ALA A 25 8.64 -10.65 4.75
C ALA A 25 9.00 -9.65 5.86
N ALA A 26 10.21 -9.09 5.86
CA ALA A 26 10.61 -8.07 6.82
C ALA A 26 9.85 -6.75 6.62
N VAL A 27 9.65 -6.33 5.37
CA VAL A 27 8.83 -5.13 5.05
C VAL A 27 7.37 -5.39 5.41
N GLU A 28 6.84 -6.58 5.11
CA GLU A 28 5.48 -6.98 5.47
C GLU A 28 5.27 -6.96 6.99
N MET A 29 6.19 -7.54 7.75
CA MET A 29 6.10 -7.55 9.22
C MET A 29 6.19 -6.16 9.82
N ARG A 30 7.00 -5.27 9.26
CA ARG A 30 7.10 -3.87 9.71
C ARG A 30 5.80 -3.08 9.45
N ASN A 31 5.05 -3.46 8.42
CA ASN A 31 3.82 -2.80 7.97
C ASN A 31 2.58 -3.68 8.18
N ALA A 32 2.71 -4.75 8.96
CA ALA A 32 1.59 -5.62 9.28
C ALA A 32 0.57 -4.90 10.13
N ASP A 33 -0.67 -5.00 9.74
CA ASP A 33 -1.78 -4.55 10.57
C ASP A 33 -1.98 -5.53 11.73
N MET A 34 -1.90 -4.99 12.95
CA MET A 34 -1.90 -5.78 14.18
C MET A 34 -3.25 -5.82 14.88
N ASP A 35 -4.24 -5.04 14.40
CA ASP A 35 -5.53 -4.89 15.08
C ASP A 35 -6.34 -6.19 15.18
N TYR A 36 -5.94 -7.19 14.41
CA TYR A 36 -6.67 -8.45 14.39
C TYR A 36 -6.16 -9.52 15.37
N ARG A 37 -5.10 -9.26 16.10
CA ARG A 37 -4.63 -10.10 17.21
C ARG A 37 -4.53 -9.26 18.49
N PRO A 38 -5.63 -9.05 19.22
CA PRO A 38 -5.65 -8.18 20.41
C PRO A 38 -4.70 -8.60 21.53
N SER A 39 -4.09 -9.77 21.43
CA SER A 39 -3.29 -10.35 22.51
C SER A 39 -1.79 -10.46 22.24
N GLU A 40 -1.28 -10.22 21.04
CA GLU A 40 0.04 -10.77 20.80
C GLU A 40 1.13 -9.88 20.26
N VAL A 41 1.04 -8.74 19.78
CA VAL A 41 2.23 -7.92 19.42
C VAL A 41 1.83 -6.55 18.87
N ILE A 42 1.58 -5.60 19.71
CA ILE A 42 1.71 -4.19 19.33
C ILE A 42 3.19 -3.98 19.04
N GLN A 43 3.56 -3.70 17.79
CA GLN A 43 4.92 -3.32 17.46
C GLN A 43 5.25 -2.00 18.15
N THR A 44 6.20 -2.04 19.05
CA THR A 44 6.72 -0.82 19.67
C THR A 44 7.51 0.00 18.63
N PRO A 45 7.72 1.29 18.85
CA PRO A 45 8.63 2.08 18.00
C PRO A 45 10.02 1.46 17.89
N GLU A 46 10.49 0.80 18.97
CA GLU A 46 11.77 0.08 19.02
C GLU A 46 11.76 -1.14 18.11
N ASP A 47 10.68 -1.92 18.10
CA ASP A 47 10.53 -3.07 17.19
C ASP A 47 10.53 -2.61 15.74
N ARG A 48 9.82 -1.53 15.43
CA ARG A 48 9.79 -0.96 14.08
C ARG A 48 11.17 -0.46 13.65
N LYS A 49 11.92 0.18 14.55
CA LYS A 49 13.30 0.59 14.30
C LYS A 49 14.20 -0.62 14.07
N ALA A 50 14.11 -1.64 14.92
CA ALA A 50 14.89 -2.87 14.80
C ALA A 50 14.59 -3.59 13.47
N MET A 51 13.34 -3.56 13.00
CA MET A 51 12.94 -4.13 11.72
C MET A 51 13.51 -3.33 10.55
N LEU A 52 13.53 -1.99 10.60
CA LEU A 52 14.15 -1.15 9.58
C LEU A 52 15.65 -1.45 9.45
N GLU A 53 16.36 -1.56 10.57
CA GLU A 53 17.78 -1.97 10.58
C GLU A 53 17.99 -3.39 10.03
N PHE A 54 17.02 -4.27 10.22
CA PHE A 54 17.07 -5.61 9.64
C PHE A 54 16.86 -5.58 8.12
N ILE A 55 15.91 -4.79 7.64
CA ILE A 55 15.68 -4.54 6.20
C ILE A 55 16.97 -4.00 5.56
N LYS A 56 17.60 -2.99 6.21
CA LYS A 56 18.88 -2.44 5.76
C LYS A 56 19.96 -3.51 5.66
N THR A 57 20.10 -4.36 6.68
CA THR A 57 21.06 -5.46 6.68
C THR A 57 20.86 -6.43 5.50
N LEU A 58 19.61 -6.75 5.17
CA LEU A 58 19.28 -7.60 4.03
C LEU A 58 19.67 -6.95 2.70
N LEU A 59 19.37 -5.67 2.53
CA LEU A 59 19.70 -4.90 1.32
C LEU A 59 21.21 -4.76 1.15
N GLU A 60 21.97 -4.43 2.21
CA GLU A 60 23.42 -4.36 2.20
C GLU A 60 24.09 -5.70 1.85
N LYS A 61 23.42 -6.82 2.13
CA LYS A 61 23.86 -8.17 1.75
C LYS A 61 23.41 -8.59 0.35
N GLY A 62 22.76 -7.70 -0.42
CA GLY A 62 22.36 -7.92 -1.80
C GLY A 62 20.98 -8.56 -1.97
N ALA A 63 20.09 -8.46 -0.98
CA ALA A 63 18.69 -8.85 -1.20
C ALA A 63 18.09 -8.00 -2.32
N ASP A 64 17.37 -8.65 -3.25
CA ASP A 64 16.71 -7.99 -4.38
C ASP A 64 15.51 -7.15 -3.90
N PRO A 65 15.56 -5.80 -4.02
CA PRO A 65 14.45 -4.93 -3.60
C PRO A 65 13.26 -4.96 -4.56
N ASN A 66 13.43 -5.59 -5.74
CA ASN A 66 12.43 -5.65 -6.81
C ASN A 66 11.70 -6.98 -6.88
N ILE A 67 11.90 -7.84 -5.86
CA ILE A 67 11.19 -9.11 -5.79
C ILE A 67 9.67 -8.90 -5.87
N ARG A 68 9.01 -9.74 -6.65
CA ARG A 68 7.55 -9.74 -6.77
C ARG A 68 6.99 -11.00 -6.12
N VAL A 69 5.92 -10.86 -5.35
CA VAL A 69 5.22 -12.02 -4.79
C VAL A 69 4.37 -12.71 -5.85
N ASP A 70 4.32 -14.03 -5.79
CA ASP A 70 3.60 -14.86 -6.75
C ASP A 70 2.12 -15.02 -6.37
N GLU A 71 1.80 -14.91 -5.07
CA GLU A 71 0.45 -14.98 -4.53
C GLU A 71 0.21 -13.93 -3.43
N VAL A 72 -1.06 -13.68 -3.11
CA VAL A 72 -1.41 -12.74 -2.01
C VAL A 72 -0.96 -13.34 -0.67
N PRO A 73 -0.13 -12.65 0.09
CA PRO A 73 0.37 -13.15 1.37
C PRO A 73 -0.73 -13.41 2.39
N PRO A 74 -0.58 -14.43 3.25
CA PRO A 74 -1.63 -14.90 4.15
C PRO A 74 -2.05 -13.91 5.24
N LEU A 75 -1.23 -12.91 5.57
CA LEU A 75 -1.58 -11.89 6.57
C LEU A 75 -2.83 -11.10 6.20
N ARG A 76 -3.15 -11.00 4.91
CA ARG A 76 -4.41 -10.42 4.43
C ARG A 76 -5.45 -11.45 3.99
N SER A 77 -5.07 -12.72 3.89
CA SER A 77 -5.95 -13.80 3.43
C SER A 77 -6.63 -14.58 4.56
N TRP A 78 -6.26 -14.37 5.83
CA TRP A 78 -6.79 -15.17 6.94
C TRP A 78 -8.29 -14.97 7.21
N MET A 79 -8.93 -13.93 6.71
CA MET A 79 -10.38 -13.79 6.66
C MET A 79 -11.10 -14.85 5.81
N TYR A 80 -10.36 -15.77 5.19
CA TYR A 80 -10.97 -16.97 4.58
C TYR A 80 -11.86 -17.76 5.54
N LEU A 81 -11.61 -17.70 6.85
CA LEU A 81 -12.48 -18.31 7.86
C LEU A 81 -13.88 -17.69 7.92
N LEU A 82 -14.07 -16.49 7.38
CA LEU A 82 -15.34 -15.78 7.30
C LEU A 82 -15.86 -15.67 5.85
N GLY A 83 -15.24 -16.38 4.90
CA GLY A 83 -15.72 -16.48 3.51
C GLY A 83 -15.33 -15.35 2.56
N GLY A 84 -14.31 -14.54 2.85
CA GLY A 84 -13.86 -13.53 1.92
C GLY A 84 -12.46 -12.98 2.19
N SER A 85 -11.74 -12.62 1.12
CA SER A 85 -10.55 -11.81 1.21
C SER A 85 -10.95 -10.35 1.44
N LEU A 86 -10.32 -9.68 2.39
CA LEU A 86 -10.51 -8.24 2.58
C LEU A 86 -9.77 -7.40 1.54
N ALA A 87 -8.80 -8.00 0.85
CA ALA A 87 -8.21 -7.39 -0.31
C ALA A 87 -9.28 -7.29 -1.41
N TRP A 88 -9.69 -6.07 -1.72
CA TRP A 88 -10.65 -5.79 -2.78
C TRP A 88 -10.00 -5.51 -4.13
N VAL A 89 -8.67 -5.57 -4.18
CA VAL A 89 -7.84 -5.49 -5.38
C VAL A 89 -6.83 -6.63 -5.33
N ASP A 90 -6.56 -7.25 -6.49
CA ASP A 90 -5.50 -8.24 -6.60
C ASP A 90 -4.13 -7.58 -6.45
N PHE A 91 -3.38 -8.01 -5.44
CA PHE A 91 -2.03 -7.55 -5.10
C PHE A 91 -0.93 -8.54 -5.49
N THR A 92 -1.24 -9.56 -6.26
CA THR A 92 -0.20 -10.45 -6.82
C THR A 92 0.79 -9.64 -7.66
N GLY A 93 2.05 -9.94 -7.52
CA GLY A 93 3.13 -9.17 -8.13
C GLY A 93 3.50 -7.88 -7.39
N GLN A 94 3.01 -7.67 -6.16
CA GLN A 94 3.46 -6.53 -5.33
C GLN A 94 4.95 -6.65 -4.98
N THR A 95 5.61 -5.50 -4.86
CA THR A 95 7.01 -5.37 -4.43
C THR A 95 7.11 -4.87 -3.00
N PRO A 96 8.28 -4.99 -2.34
CA PRO A 96 8.52 -4.34 -1.04
C PRO A 96 8.23 -2.84 -1.05
N PHE A 97 8.57 -2.14 -2.15
CA PHE A 97 8.31 -0.71 -2.29
C PHE A 97 6.81 -0.39 -2.33
N LEU A 98 6.04 -1.16 -3.10
CA LEU A 98 4.58 -0.99 -3.15
C LEU A 98 3.93 -1.24 -1.79
N LEU A 99 4.37 -2.28 -1.07
CA LEU A 99 3.87 -2.60 0.26
C LEU A 99 4.17 -1.48 1.27
N ALA A 100 5.40 -0.94 1.27
CA ALA A 100 5.76 0.21 2.10
C ALA A 100 4.93 1.46 1.75
N SER A 101 4.63 1.67 0.46
CA SER A 101 3.80 2.79 -0.01
C SER A 101 2.38 2.74 0.54
N LEU A 102 1.76 1.55 0.60
CA LEU A 102 0.40 1.36 1.11
C LEU A 102 0.26 1.83 2.58
N SER A 103 1.31 1.67 3.35
CA SER A 103 1.38 2.05 4.77
C SER A 103 1.89 3.49 5.00
N GLY A 104 2.43 4.14 3.96
CA GLY A 104 3.11 5.43 4.11
C GLY A 104 4.46 5.33 4.82
N ASP A 105 5.11 4.16 4.79
CA ASP A 105 6.41 3.92 5.45
C ASP A 105 7.56 4.53 4.64
N LEU A 106 7.68 5.85 4.73
CA LEU A 106 8.69 6.63 4.03
C LEU A 106 10.12 6.17 4.31
N SER A 107 10.38 5.72 5.54
CA SER A 107 11.72 5.25 5.92
C SER A 107 12.11 4.02 5.10
N THR A 108 11.22 3.05 4.99
CA THR A 108 11.43 1.85 4.18
C THR A 108 11.43 2.18 2.68
N MET A 109 10.52 3.06 2.21
CA MET A 109 10.49 3.48 0.80
C MET A 109 11.83 4.08 0.37
N ARG A 110 12.37 5.03 1.12
CA ARG A 110 13.66 5.68 0.82
C ARG A 110 14.82 4.68 0.87
N LEU A 111 14.86 3.84 1.90
CA LEU A 111 15.88 2.81 2.03
C LEU A 111 15.89 1.84 0.85
N LEU A 112 14.72 1.43 0.37
CA LEU A 112 14.58 0.57 -0.81
C LEU A 112 15.09 1.28 -2.08
N LEU A 113 14.76 2.57 -2.27
CA LEU A 113 15.25 3.37 -3.40
C LEU A 113 16.77 3.52 -3.38
N GLU A 114 17.38 3.76 -2.22
CA GLU A 114 18.84 3.83 -2.04
C GLU A 114 19.54 2.54 -2.47
N HIS A 115 18.83 1.40 -2.42
CA HIS A 115 19.35 0.08 -2.80
C HIS A 115 18.80 -0.43 -4.15
N GLY A 116 18.31 0.46 -5.00
CA GLY A 116 17.95 0.14 -6.39
C GLY A 116 16.54 -0.42 -6.58
N ALA A 117 15.60 -0.16 -5.66
CA ALA A 117 14.21 -0.45 -5.94
C ALA A 117 13.70 0.37 -7.12
N ASP A 118 13.03 -0.27 -8.07
CA ASP A 118 12.30 0.40 -9.12
C ASP A 118 10.90 0.76 -8.61
N PRO A 119 10.63 2.05 -8.37
CA PRO A 119 9.35 2.49 -7.81
C PRO A 119 8.19 2.37 -8.80
N LYS A 120 8.44 2.05 -10.06
CA LYS A 120 7.42 1.98 -11.12
C LYS A 120 6.86 0.58 -11.31
N ILE A 121 7.37 -0.42 -10.60
CA ILE A 121 6.84 -1.78 -10.70
C ILE A 121 5.45 -1.82 -10.05
N ALA A 122 4.45 -2.01 -10.90
CA ALA A 122 3.06 -2.23 -10.50
C ALA A 122 2.78 -3.71 -10.23
N THR A 123 1.68 -4.02 -9.55
CA THR A 123 1.15 -5.40 -9.46
C THR A 123 0.81 -5.96 -10.83
N TYR A 124 0.52 -7.26 -10.93
CA TYR A 124 0.08 -7.85 -12.21
C TYR A 124 -1.27 -7.28 -12.68
N SER A 125 -2.11 -6.82 -11.74
CA SER A 125 -3.35 -6.11 -12.04
C SER A 125 -3.17 -4.62 -12.37
N GLY A 126 -1.92 -4.12 -12.41
CA GLY A 126 -1.59 -2.73 -12.76
C GLY A 126 -1.73 -1.73 -11.59
N THR A 127 -1.92 -2.19 -10.36
CA THR A 127 -1.94 -1.27 -9.20
C THR A 127 -0.52 -0.76 -8.93
N THR A 128 -0.34 0.57 -9.01
CA THR A 128 0.94 1.24 -8.81
C THR A 128 1.19 1.58 -7.34
N PRO A 129 2.45 1.82 -6.92
CA PRO A 129 2.75 2.33 -5.58
C PRO A 129 2.03 3.63 -5.24
N LEU A 130 1.82 4.54 -6.22
CA LEU A 130 1.02 5.76 -6.02
C LEU A 130 -0.45 5.44 -5.69
N MET A 131 -1.06 4.47 -6.38
CA MET A 131 -2.42 4.01 -6.06
C MET A 131 -2.49 3.43 -4.65
N ALA A 132 -1.53 2.61 -4.27
CA ALA A 132 -1.45 2.02 -2.94
C ALA A 132 -1.30 3.10 -1.84
N ALA A 133 -0.37 4.04 -2.00
CA ALA A 133 -0.18 5.16 -1.08
C ALA A 133 -1.44 6.02 -0.93
N ALA A 134 -2.14 6.27 -2.05
CA ALA A 134 -3.38 7.03 -2.06
C ALA A 134 -4.56 6.29 -1.42
N GLY A 135 -4.54 4.96 -1.31
CA GLY A 135 -5.58 4.20 -0.62
C GLY A 135 -6.26 3.12 -1.42
N VAL A 136 -5.78 2.80 -2.63
CA VAL A 136 -6.25 1.60 -3.34
C VAL A 136 -5.82 0.38 -2.54
N ASN A 137 -6.78 -0.50 -2.22
CA ASN A 137 -6.66 -1.64 -1.31
C ASN A 137 -6.47 -1.30 0.19
N TRP A 138 -6.67 -0.04 0.57
CA TRP A 138 -6.78 0.29 1.99
C TRP A 138 -8.11 -0.25 2.56
N VAL A 139 -8.04 -0.84 3.75
CA VAL A 139 -9.19 -1.37 4.48
C VAL A 139 -9.19 -0.79 5.88
N PHE A 140 -10.29 -0.19 6.27
CA PHE A 140 -10.45 0.42 7.60
C PHE A 140 -10.19 -0.62 8.70
N ASN A 141 -9.44 -0.24 9.73
CA ASN A 141 -9.01 -1.07 10.86
C ASN A 141 -8.20 -2.34 10.47
N GLN A 142 -7.66 -2.41 9.26
CA GLN A 142 -6.93 -3.59 8.81
C GLN A 142 -5.67 -3.27 8.01
N THR A 143 -5.52 -2.04 7.54
CA THR A 143 -4.31 -1.58 6.89
C THR A 143 -3.56 -0.68 7.84
N TYR A 144 -2.40 -1.14 8.32
CA TYR A 144 -1.50 -0.31 9.09
C TYR A 144 -1.07 0.91 8.26
N THR A 145 -1.07 2.08 8.87
CA THR A 145 -0.56 3.31 8.26
C THR A 145 0.20 4.14 9.27
N GLU A 146 1.22 4.85 8.81
CA GLU A 146 2.00 5.83 9.61
C GLU A 146 1.21 7.12 9.87
N GLY A 147 -0.07 7.15 9.49
CA GLY A 147 -0.96 8.30 9.62
C GLY A 147 -1.03 9.19 8.38
N GLU A 148 -2.03 10.06 8.36
CA GLU A 148 -2.35 10.90 7.19
C GLU A 148 -1.17 11.77 6.69
N PRO A 149 -0.35 12.43 7.53
CA PRO A 149 0.79 13.21 7.05
C PRO A 149 1.82 12.34 6.32
N ALA A 150 2.12 11.16 6.81
CA ALA A 150 3.08 10.25 6.19
C ALA A 150 2.56 9.69 4.86
N LEU A 151 1.27 9.40 4.78
CA LEU A 151 0.62 8.97 3.54
C LEU A 151 0.68 10.06 2.47
N LEU A 152 0.42 11.31 2.83
CA LEU A 152 0.54 12.44 1.91
C LEU A 152 2.00 12.57 1.39
N GLU A 153 2.99 12.44 2.26
CA GLU A 153 4.40 12.47 1.85
C GLU A 153 4.77 11.26 0.97
N ALA A 154 4.22 10.07 1.22
CA ALA A 154 4.41 8.91 0.34
C ALA A 154 3.79 9.15 -1.06
N VAL A 155 2.60 9.75 -1.12
CA VAL A 155 1.97 10.15 -2.39
C VAL A 155 2.83 11.17 -3.11
N LYS A 156 3.35 12.20 -2.42
CA LYS A 156 4.24 13.21 -2.99
C LYS A 156 5.50 12.56 -3.56
N LEU A 157 6.15 11.69 -2.80
CA LEU A 157 7.33 10.96 -3.24
C LEU A 157 7.04 10.15 -4.53
N CYS A 158 5.92 9.43 -4.58
CA CYS A 158 5.53 8.68 -5.77
C CYS A 158 5.34 9.59 -7.00
N VAL A 159 4.73 10.77 -6.84
CA VAL A 159 4.54 11.75 -7.92
C VAL A 159 5.90 12.36 -8.35
N GLU A 160 6.79 12.67 -7.41
CA GLU A 160 8.15 13.17 -7.69
C GLU A 160 8.99 12.13 -8.45
N LEU A 161 8.78 10.84 -8.21
CA LEU A 161 9.38 9.74 -8.95
C LEU A 161 8.77 9.53 -10.35
N GLY A 162 7.84 10.41 -10.75
CA GLY A 162 7.26 10.46 -12.10
C GLY A 162 6.14 9.45 -12.35
N MET A 163 5.42 9.02 -11.31
CA MET A 163 4.23 8.19 -11.49
C MET A 163 3.06 9.03 -12.00
N ASP A 164 2.30 8.45 -12.92
CA ASP A 164 1.12 9.11 -13.50
C ASP A 164 -0.03 9.15 -12.48
N VAL A 165 -0.49 10.36 -12.15
CA VAL A 165 -1.61 10.59 -11.23
C VAL A 165 -2.95 10.10 -11.78
N ASN A 166 -3.01 9.83 -13.09
CA ASN A 166 -4.19 9.33 -13.79
C ASN A 166 -4.05 7.86 -14.23
N ALA A 167 -2.97 7.17 -13.84
CA ALA A 167 -2.85 5.75 -14.12
C ALA A 167 -4.05 5.00 -13.57
N ALA A 168 -4.51 3.99 -14.31
CA ALA A 168 -5.62 3.13 -13.91
C ALA A 168 -5.16 1.65 -13.91
N ASN A 169 -5.58 0.89 -12.90
CA ASN A 169 -5.34 -0.54 -12.85
C ASN A 169 -6.38 -1.31 -13.70
N SER A 170 -6.32 -2.64 -13.68
CA SER A 170 -7.26 -3.51 -14.43
C SER A 170 -8.73 -3.34 -14.05
N MET A 171 -9.05 -2.74 -12.92
CA MET A 171 -10.41 -2.40 -12.47
C MET A 171 -10.81 -0.98 -12.86
N GLY A 172 -9.94 -0.20 -13.52
CA GLY A 172 -10.13 1.22 -13.82
C GLY A 172 -9.92 2.15 -12.63
N LEU A 173 -9.33 1.64 -11.53
CA LEU A 173 -9.12 2.44 -10.32
C LEU A 173 -7.93 3.38 -10.50
N THR A 174 -8.13 4.64 -10.12
CA THR A 174 -7.10 5.68 -10.11
C THR A 174 -6.64 6.00 -8.69
N PRO A 175 -5.48 6.66 -8.50
CA PRO A 175 -5.05 7.14 -7.18
C PRO A 175 -6.11 8.00 -6.49
N LEU A 176 -6.81 8.86 -7.24
CA LEU A 176 -7.84 9.74 -6.69
C LEU A 176 -9.05 8.96 -6.13
N MET A 177 -9.43 7.84 -6.75
CA MET A 177 -10.47 6.96 -6.22
C MET A 177 -10.05 6.29 -4.90
N GLY A 178 -8.78 5.91 -4.79
CA GLY A 178 -8.22 5.41 -3.53
C GLY A 178 -8.29 6.44 -2.40
N ALA A 179 -7.88 7.68 -2.67
CA ALA A 179 -7.94 8.79 -1.71
C ALA A 179 -9.38 9.11 -1.29
N ALA A 180 -10.32 9.07 -2.24
CA ALA A 180 -11.74 9.28 -2.00
C ALA A 180 -12.35 8.17 -1.11
N ASN A 181 -12.03 6.91 -1.38
CA ASN A 181 -12.46 5.76 -0.56
C ASN A 181 -11.92 5.84 0.88
N ARG A 182 -10.66 6.26 1.05
CA ARG A 182 -10.04 6.46 2.37
C ARG A 182 -10.64 7.66 3.10
N GLY A 183 -11.04 8.72 2.40
CA GLY A 183 -11.47 9.99 2.96
C GLY A 183 -10.30 10.92 3.28
N SER A 184 -9.21 10.83 2.51
CA SER A 184 -7.97 11.62 2.68
C SER A 184 -8.05 12.92 1.92
N ASP A 185 -8.64 13.95 2.52
CA ASP A 185 -8.88 15.24 1.87
C ASP A 185 -7.57 15.91 1.41
N SER A 186 -6.50 15.83 2.19
CA SER A 186 -5.19 16.36 1.85
C SER A 186 -4.59 15.70 0.60
N ILE A 187 -4.77 14.38 0.45
CA ILE A 187 -4.31 13.63 -0.72
C ILE A 187 -5.18 13.96 -1.94
N ILE A 188 -6.50 14.10 -1.77
CA ILE A 188 -7.42 14.53 -2.83
C ILE A 188 -6.98 15.89 -3.39
N GLU A 189 -6.78 16.89 -2.53
CA GLU A 189 -6.33 18.23 -2.94
C GLU A 189 -5.01 18.19 -3.68
N TYR A 190 -4.05 17.44 -3.15
CA TYR A 190 -2.74 17.30 -3.78
C TYR A 190 -2.82 16.64 -5.16
N LEU A 191 -3.50 15.50 -5.29
CA LEU A 191 -3.64 14.80 -6.56
C LEU A 191 -4.35 15.66 -7.61
N VAL A 192 -5.41 16.38 -7.23
CA VAL A 192 -6.12 17.30 -8.14
C VAL A 192 -5.21 18.46 -8.54
N SER A 193 -4.38 19.00 -7.64
CA SER A 193 -3.39 20.04 -7.98
C SER A 193 -2.32 19.55 -8.97
N LYS A 194 -2.12 18.22 -9.07
CA LYS A 194 -1.22 17.56 -10.03
C LYS A 194 -1.94 17.08 -11.29
N GLY A 195 -3.21 17.42 -11.47
CA GLY A 195 -3.98 17.11 -12.67
C GLY A 195 -4.74 15.78 -12.63
N ALA A 196 -5.02 15.24 -11.44
CA ALA A 196 -5.90 14.08 -11.31
C ALA A 196 -7.32 14.40 -11.78
N LYS A 197 -7.89 13.53 -12.60
CA LYS A 197 -9.22 13.70 -13.23
C LYS A 197 -10.31 13.35 -12.25
N LEU A 198 -11.17 14.33 -11.94
CA LEU A 198 -12.35 14.20 -11.05
C LEU A 198 -13.48 13.41 -11.67
N ASP A 199 -13.52 13.31 -12.99
CA ASP A 199 -14.53 12.62 -13.80
C ASP A 199 -14.08 11.23 -14.31
N ALA A 200 -12.88 10.79 -13.95
CA ALA A 200 -12.41 9.45 -14.27
C ALA A 200 -13.38 8.39 -13.75
N LYS A 201 -13.59 7.32 -14.53
CA LYS A 201 -14.52 6.25 -14.19
C LYS A 201 -13.80 4.92 -14.08
N ASP A 202 -14.14 4.15 -13.05
CA ASP A 202 -13.75 2.75 -12.97
C ASP A 202 -14.57 1.88 -13.97
N ASN A 203 -14.27 0.60 -14.05
CA ASN A 203 -14.89 -0.32 -15.03
C ASN A 203 -16.42 -0.49 -14.84
N VAL A 204 -16.97 -0.08 -13.70
CA VAL A 204 -18.42 -0.10 -13.46
C VAL A 204 -19.06 1.30 -13.50
N GLY A 205 -18.27 2.30 -13.93
CA GLY A 205 -18.74 3.67 -14.18
C GLY A 205 -18.71 4.59 -12.96
N ARG A 206 -18.10 4.19 -11.83
CA ARG A 206 -18.03 5.01 -10.61
C ARG A 206 -16.91 6.04 -10.72
N THR A 207 -17.22 7.27 -10.33
CA THR A 207 -16.27 8.38 -10.25
C THR A 207 -15.61 8.45 -8.85
N PRO A 208 -14.55 9.27 -8.65
CA PRO A 208 -14.02 9.54 -7.31
C PRO A 208 -15.09 10.01 -6.32
N TYR A 209 -16.09 10.77 -6.77
CA TYR A 209 -17.21 11.16 -5.92
C TYR A 209 -18.03 9.95 -5.41
N ASN A 210 -18.34 9.00 -6.31
CA ASN A 210 -19.04 7.78 -5.90
C ASN A 210 -18.21 6.92 -4.94
N TRP A 211 -16.89 6.94 -5.07
CA TRP A 211 -15.99 6.27 -4.12
C TRP A 211 -16.02 6.93 -2.74
N ALA A 212 -16.17 8.27 -2.67
CA ALA A 212 -16.37 9.00 -1.41
C ALA A 212 -17.77 8.80 -0.80
N GLU A 213 -18.80 8.55 -1.61
CA GLU A 213 -20.14 8.15 -1.11
C GLU A 213 -20.12 6.82 -0.37
N GLY A 214 -19.10 6.02 -0.62
CA GLY A 214 -18.91 4.69 -0.04
C GLY A 214 -19.29 3.60 -1.03
N VAL A 215 -18.39 2.64 -1.16
CA VAL A 215 -18.55 1.47 -2.03
C VAL A 215 -18.57 0.24 -1.15
N PHE A 216 -19.46 -0.71 -1.47
CA PHE A 216 -19.44 -2.02 -0.83
C PHE A 216 -18.18 -2.78 -1.27
N LEU A 217 -17.28 -3.03 -0.33
CA LEU A 217 -16.01 -3.71 -0.56
C LEU A 217 -15.99 -5.02 0.22
N ALA A 218 -15.96 -6.12 -0.50
CA ALA A 218 -15.94 -7.46 0.08
C ALA A 218 -17.08 -7.67 1.10
N THR A 219 -16.79 -7.62 2.39
CA THR A 219 -17.76 -7.79 3.49
C THR A 219 -18.06 -6.49 4.23
N LEU A 220 -17.48 -5.37 3.79
CA LEU A 220 -17.61 -4.09 4.48
C LEU A 220 -18.74 -3.25 3.89
N ALA A 221 -19.63 -2.79 4.76
CA ALA A 221 -20.67 -1.85 4.36
C ALA A 221 -20.07 -0.52 3.87
N PRO A 222 -20.72 0.16 2.91
CA PRO A 222 -20.30 1.47 2.46
C PRO A 222 -20.21 2.47 3.63
N VAL A 223 -19.11 3.20 3.70
CA VAL A 223 -18.88 4.24 4.71
C VAL A 223 -18.67 5.57 3.99
N PRO A 224 -19.69 6.44 3.94
CA PRO A 224 -19.56 7.75 3.31
C PRO A 224 -18.50 8.63 3.96
N LYS A 225 -17.83 9.45 3.14
CA LYS A 225 -16.82 10.45 3.51
C LYS A 225 -17.34 11.85 3.20
N PRO A 226 -18.21 12.45 4.07
CA PRO A 226 -18.90 13.70 3.75
C PRO A 226 -17.98 14.87 3.43
N THR A 227 -16.83 14.98 4.11
CA THR A 227 -15.83 16.03 3.85
C THR A 227 -15.24 15.89 2.45
N SER A 228 -14.83 14.67 2.09
CA SER A 228 -14.27 14.38 0.76
C SER A 228 -15.29 14.55 -0.35
N MET A 229 -16.55 14.19 -0.12
CA MET A 229 -17.65 14.43 -1.07
C MET A 229 -17.82 15.94 -1.35
N ALA A 230 -17.89 16.76 -0.30
CA ALA A 230 -18.01 18.21 -0.42
C ALA A 230 -16.77 18.81 -1.10
N LEU A 231 -15.58 18.33 -0.76
CA LEU A 231 -14.34 18.76 -1.37
C LEU A 231 -14.31 18.46 -2.88
N ILE A 232 -14.63 17.22 -3.28
CA ILE A 232 -14.67 16.81 -4.70
C ILE A 232 -15.67 17.66 -5.48
N GLN A 233 -16.86 17.90 -4.95
CA GLN A 233 -17.85 18.79 -5.58
C GLN A 233 -17.32 20.21 -5.77
N LYS A 234 -16.69 20.78 -4.74
CA LYS A 234 -16.08 22.12 -4.81
C LYS A 234 -14.97 22.20 -5.85
N LEU A 235 -14.15 21.15 -5.97
CA LEU A 235 -13.07 21.09 -6.96
C LEU A 235 -13.58 20.88 -8.38
N SER A 236 -14.70 20.18 -8.56
CA SER A 236 -15.34 19.95 -9.88
C SER A 236 -16.06 21.18 -10.42
N ALA A 237 -16.38 22.17 -9.57
CA ALA A 237 -17.06 23.40 -9.95
C ALA A 237 -16.11 24.53 -10.43
N LYS A 238 -14.79 24.28 -10.38
CA LYS A 238 -13.76 25.22 -10.84
C LYS A 238 -13.33 24.92 -12.26
#